data_11a2129f8316c73845499bc9a38a4e2e
#
_entry.id   11a2129f8316c73845499bc9a38a4e2e
#
_cell.length_a   1.000
_cell.length_b   1.000
_cell.length_c   1.000
_cell.angle_alpha   90.00
_cell.angle_beta   90.00
_cell.angle_gamma   90.00
#
_symmetry.space_group_name_H-M   'P 1'
#
loop_
_entity.id
_entity.type
_entity.pdbx_description
1 polymer ?
#
loop_
_entity_poly.entity_id
_entity_poly.type
_entity_poly.pdbx_seq_one_letter_code
_entity_poly.pdbx_strand_id
1 'polypeptide(L)'
;MGSLKEIKVRIASIRSTQKITAAMKMVSSAKLHHAQTQTEHTLTYANKLSAILNGLLSAECDLDSPYTEQRKVSKVAIAVFASSTGLCGTFNANIWKELSATIQTYKNQQIEVRLYPIGKKIADELHKAGYSFDTDFVTIGEKPSYESAVSLANRLMELFVTGKADRVELLYHHFKNMATQVVTHKTYLPLSLSDTEAAETATDYILEPSAEELRNRLFPKLLNLTIYTILLDTSTACLLYTSDA
;
A
#
# COMPACT_ATOMS: atom_id res chain seq x y z
N MET A 1 15.49 14.95 46.97
CA MET A 1 16.10 13.61 46.73
C MET A 1 15.02 12.55 46.91
N GLY A 2 14.81 11.70 45.93
CA GLY A 2 13.78 10.66 46.02
C GLY A 2 14.09 9.65 47.11
N SER A 3 13.07 9.23 47.87
CA SER A 3 13.17 8.24 48.91
C SER A 3 13.67 6.91 48.35
N LEU A 4 14.48 6.14 49.11
CA LEU A 4 14.97 4.81 48.76
C LEU A 4 13.81 3.86 48.33
N LYS A 5 12.64 4.06 48.94
CA LYS A 5 11.40 3.36 48.61
C LYS A 5 10.89 3.70 47.20
N GLU A 6 10.92 4.98 46.81
CA GLU A 6 10.52 5.44 45.46
C GLU A 6 11.45 4.87 44.39
N ILE A 7 12.75 4.83 44.66
CA ILE A 7 13.74 4.25 43.73
C ILE A 7 13.46 2.75 43.51
N LYS A 8 13.20 1.99 44.60
CA LYS A 8 12.84 0.57 44.50
C LYS A 8 11.57 0.33 43.70
N VAL A 9 10.53 1.13 43.91
CA VAL A 9 9.26 1.05 43.13
C VAL A 9 9.52 1.34 41.67
N ARG A 10 10.33 2.37 41.36
CA ARG A 10 10.68 2.73 39.98
C ARG A 10 11.47 1.61 39.29
N ILE A 11 12.44 0.99 39.96
CA ILE A 11 13.18 -0.17 39.44
C ILE A 11 12.25 -1.33 39.17
N ALA A 12 11.31 -1.64 40.06
CA ALA A 12 10.35 -2.72 39.88
C ALA A 12 9.44 -2.46 38.67
N SER A 13 8.95 -1.21 38.49
CA SER A 13 8.16 -0.78 37.35
C SER A 13 8.92 -0.92 36.02
N ILE A 14 10.17 -0.44 35.97
CA ILE A 14 11.01 -0.54 34.76
C ILE A 14 11.26 -2.01 34.39
N ARG A 15 11.56 -2.88 35.39
CA ARG A 15 11.74 -4.32 35.15
C ARG A 15 10.47 -4.99 34.63
N SER A 16 9.31 -4.59 35.14
CA SER A 16 8.03 -5.09 34.63
C SER A 16 7.79 -4.66 33.17
N THR A 17 8.01 -3.38 32.85
CA THR A 17 7.92 -2.85 31.51
C THR A 17 8.89 -3.56 30.56
N GLN A 18 10.14 -3.78 30.97
CA GLN A 18 11.14 -4.51 30.18
C GLN A 18 10.66 -5.93 29.82
N LYS A 19 10.06 -6.66 30.77
CA LYS A 19 9.53 -8.00 30.48
C LYS A 19 8.39 -7.98 29.48
N ILE A 20 7.48 -7.00 29.60
CA ILE A 20 6.36 -6.82 28.68
C ILE A 20 6.89 -6.49 27.28
N THR A 21 7.82 -5.54 27.16
CA THR A 21 8.41 -5.16 25.88
C THR A 21 9.15 -6.32 25.22
N ALA A 22 9.91 -7.11 26.00
CA ALA A 22 10.57 -8.31 25.48
C ALA A 22 9.58 -9.34 24.93
N ALA A 23 8.46 -9.57 25.63
CA ALA A 23 7.40 -10.45 25.13
C ALA A 23 6.75 -9.89 23.86
N MET A 24 6.48 -8.59 23.79
CA MET A 24 5.95 -7.93 22.60
C MET A 24 6.91 -8.06 21.41
N LYS A 25 8.22 -7.89 21.63
CA LYS A 25 9.26 -8.06 20.61
C LYS A 25 9.23 -9.47 20.03
N MET A 26 9.15 -10.52 20.86
CA MET A 26 9.07 -11.90 20.38
C MET A 26 7.84 -12.14 19.49
N VAL A 27 6.66 -11.65 19.90
CA VAL A 27 5.43 -11.80 19.14
C VAL A 27 5.51 -11.04 17.81
N SER A 28 6.03 -9.80 17.83
CA SER A 28 6.19 -8.98 16.62
C SER A 28 7.19 -9.60 15.66
N SER A 29 8.32 -10.15 16.17
CA SER A 29 9.32 -10.84 15.33
C SER A 29 8.76 -12.08 14.67
N ALA A 30 7.96 -12.89 15.37
CA ALA A 30 7.31 -14.06 14.78
C ALA A 30 6.31 -13.66 13.67
N LYS A 31 5.51 -12.61 13.92
CA LYS A 31 4.59 -12.07 12.91
C LYS A 31 5.34 -11.49 11.71
N LEU A 32 6.44 -10.78 11.94
CA LEU A 32 7.29 -10.22 10.89
C LEU A 32 7.82 -11.32 9.97
N HIS A 33 8.39 -12.38 10.54
CA HIS A 33 8.89 -13.52 9.76
C HIS A 33 7.81 -14.14 8.86
N HIS A 34 6.61 -14.36 9.42
CA HIS A 34 5.48 -14.89 8.65
C HIS A 34 5.07 -13.92 7.52
N ALA A 35 4.98 -12.62 7.81
CA ALA A 35 4.63 -11.61 6.83
C ALA A 35 5.69 -11.51 5.71
N GLN A 36 6.99 -11.57 6.03
CA GLN A 36 8.08 -11.57 5.05
C GLN A 36 7.98 -12.75 4.09
N THR A 37 7.82 -13.97 4.62
CA THR A 37 7.66 -15.17 3.77
C THR A 37 6.47 -15.05 2.83
N GLN A 38 5.35 -14.54 3.32
CA GLN A 38 4.15 -14.33 2.50
C GLN A 38 4.38 -13.27 1.42
N THR A 39 5.07 -12.18 1.75
CA THR A 39 5.42 -11.10 0.81
C THR A 39 6.35 -11.63 -0.29
N GLU A 40 7.39 -12.39 0.04
CA GLU A 40 8.34 -12.96 -0.93
C GLU A 40 7.64 -13.87 -1.95
N HIS A 41 6.76 -14.76 -1.49
CA HIS A 41 5.98 -15.62 -2.38
C HIS A 41 5.06 -14.82 -3.30
N THR A 42 4.38 -13.79 -2.76
CA THR A 42 3.45 -12.96 -3.51
C THR A 42 4.20 -12.10 -4.54
N LEU A 43 5.34 -11.51 -4.18
CA LEU A 43 6.17 -10.71 -5.08
C LEU A 43 6.67 -11.52 -6.28
N THR A 44 7.10 -12.75 -6.06
CA THR A 44 7.56 -13.63 -7.14
C THR A 44 6.45 -13.87 -8.17
N TYR A 45 5.22 -14.08 -7.70
CA TYR A 45 4.06 -14.25 -8.59
C TYR A 45 3.71 -12.93 -9.30
N ALA A 46 3.69 -11.80 -8.57
CA ALA A 46 3.41 -10.48 -9.11
C ALA A 46 4.38 -10.08 -10.22
N ASN A 47 5.69 -10.30 -9.99
CA ASN A 47 6.73 -9.99 -10.96
C ASN A 47 6.59 -10.82 -12.24
N LYS A 48 6.29 -12.13 -12.13
CA LYS A 48 6.04 -12.98 -13.30
C LYS A 48 4.78 -12.55 -14.08
N LEU A 49 3.70 -12.21 -13.38
CA LEU A 49 2.48 -11.74 -14.03
C LEU A 49 2.71 -10.40 -14.73
N SER A 50 3.44 -9.47 -14.11
CA SER A 50 3.84 -8.21 -14.73
C SER A 50 4.71 -8.41 -15.95
N ALA A 51 5.67 -9.33 -15.90
CA ALA A 51 6.52 -9.65 -17.06
C ALA A 51 5.72 -10.20 -18.24
N ILE A 52 4.77 -11.11 -17.99
CA ILE A 52 3.86 -11.63 -19.03
C ILE A 52 3.04 -10.49 -19.64
N LEU A 53 2.45 -9.63 -18.81
CA LEU A 53 1.65 -8.49 -19.28
C LEU A 53 2.48 -7.50 -20.09
N ASN A 54 3.70 -7.21 -19.68
CA ASN A 54 4.59 -6.35 -20.44
C ASN A 54 4.95 -6.95 -21.80
N GLY A 55 5.20 -8.26 -21.88
CA GLY A 55 5.41 -8.95 -23.13
C GLY A 55 4.17 -8.83 -24.07
N LEU A 56 2.97 -8.99 -23.51
CA LEU A 56 1.72 -8.84 -24.26
C LEU A 56 1.49 -7.39 -24.74
N LEU A 57 1.84 -6.41 -23.93
CA LEU A 57 1.68 -4.99 -24.24
C LEU A 57 2.72 -4.50 -25.27
N SER A 58 3.91 -5.10 -25.27
CA SER A 58 4.98 -4.76 -26.24
C SER A 58 4.75 -5.37 -27.62
N ALA A 59 4.01 -6.48 -27.70
CA ALA A 59 3.76 -7.20 -28.94
C ALA A 59 2.65 -6.56 -29.82
N GLU A 60 1.74 -5.80 -29.22
CA GLU A 60 0.63 -5.15 -29.93
C GLU A 60 0.57 -3.66 -29.61
N CYS A 61 0.65 -2.82 -30.65
CA CYS A 61 0.68 -1.34 -30.53
C CYS A 61 -0.62 -0.69 -30.04
N ASP A 62 -1.75 -1.41 -29.99
CA ASP A 62 -3.04 -0.86 -29.55
C ASP A 62 -3.37 -1.25 -28.11
N LEU A 63 -3.17 -0.29 -27.20
CA LEU A 63 -3.47 -0.37 -25.76
C LEU A 63 -4.91 0.05 -25.44
N ASP A 64 -5.88 -0.38 -26.22
CA ASP A 64 -7.27 0.00 -25.98
C ASP A 64 -7.85 -0.82 -24.81
N SER A 65 -7.66 -0.26 -23.62
CA SER A 65 -8.23 -0.80 -22.38
C SER A 65 -8.76 0.34 -21.52
N PRO A 66 -9.91 0.18 -20.86
CA PRO A 66 -10.43 1.21 -19.96
C PRO A 66 -9.48 1.58 -18.83
N TYR A 67 -8.46 0.75 -18.54
CA TYR A 67 -7.47 0.99 -17.49
C TYR A 67 -6.21 1.76 -17.95
N THR A 68 -6.05 1.99 -19.25
CA THR A 68 -4.89 2.69 -19.83
C THR A 68 -5.24 4.08 -20.37
N GLU A 69 -6.52 4.45 -20.34
CA GLU A 69 -7.02 5.71 -20.88
C GLU A 69 -6.40 6.92 -20.17
N GLN A 70 -5.69 7.75 -20.91
CA GLN A 70 -5.12 9.02 -20.42
C GLN A 70 -6.18 10.13 -20.50
N ARG A 71 -6.46 10.76 -19.36
CA ARG A 71 -7.43 11.85 -19.23
C ARG A 71 -6.78 13.10 -18.66
N LYS A 72 -7.37 14.26 -18.93
CA LYS A 72 -6.98 15.49 -18.21
C LYS A 72 -7.39 15.35 -16.76
N VAL A 73 -6.43 15.43 -15.86
CA VAL A 73 -6.63 15.21 -14.44
C VAL A 73 -7.37 16.39 -13.81
N SER A 74 -8.57 16.15 -13.33
CA SER A 74 -9.38 17.08 -12.54
C SER A 74 -9.82 16.48 -11.20
N LYS A 75 -9.85 15.15 -11.11
CA LYS A 75 -10.24 14.38 -9.93
C LYS A 75 -9.25 13.27 -9.68
N VAL A 76 -8.69 13.23 -8.47
CA VAL A 76 -7.72 12.19 -8.05
C VAL A 76 -8.28 11.42 -6.87
N ALA A 77 -8.23 10.08 -6.93
CA ALA A 77 -8.47 9.23 -5.79
C ALA A 77 -7.13 8.76 -5.22
N ILE A 78 -6.91 8.93 -3.92
CA ILE A 78 -5.67 8.52 -3.25
C ILE A 78 -6.01 7.46 -2.21
N ALA A 79 -5.50 6.23 -2.40
CA ALA A 79 -5.53 5.19 -1.40
C ALA A 79 -4.25 5.26 -0.55
N VAL A 80 -4.42 5.47 0.75
CA VAL A 80 -3.32 5.72 1.70
C VAL A 80 -3.22 4.59 2.69
N PHE A 81 -2.08 3.90 2.68
CA PHE A 81 -1.84 2.74 3.51
C PHE A 81 -1.01 3.10 4.74
N ALA A 82 -1.58 2.91 5.91
CA ALA A 82 -0.95 3.18 7.19
C ALA A 82 -1.30 2.11 8.22
N SER A 83 -0.74 2.21 9.40
CA SER A 83 -1.02 1.30 10.49
C SER A 83 -2.34 1.61 11.20
N SER A 84 -3.00 0.56 11.72
CA SER A 84 -4.12 0.72 12.67
C SER A 84 -3.64 0.81 14.12
N THR A 85 -2.37 0.42 14.41
CA THR A 85 -1.81 0.41 15.75
C THR A 85 -0.76 1.51 15.95
N GLY A 86 -0.46 1.84 17.21
CA GLY A 86 0.65 2.70 17.59
C GLY A 86 1.95 1.90 17.79
N LEU A 87 2.95 2.54 18.38
CA LEU A 87 4.27 1.97 18.67
C LEU A 87 5.06 1.52 17.43
N CYS A 88 4.86 2.23 16.33
CA CYS A 88 5.52 1.99 15.03
C CYS A 88 6.46 3.15 14.65
N GLY A 89 7.08 3.81 15.62
CA GLY A 89 8.02 4.91 15.39
C GLY A 89 7.43 6.02 14.53
N THR A 90 8.15 6.45 13.51
CA THR A 90 7.76 7.52 12.58
C THR A 90 6.88 7.06 11.42
N PHE A 91 6.54 5.78 11.35
CA PHE A 91 5.81 5.17 10.24
C PHE A 91 4.57 5.97 9.81
N ASN A 92 3.63 6.19 10.73
CA ASN A 92 2.40 6.93 10.43
C ASN A 92 2.64 8.42 10.19
N ALA A 93 3.60 9.02 10.90
CA ALA A 93 3.94 10.43 10.75
C ALA A 93 4.53 10.74 9.38
N ASN A 94 5.36 9.86 8.83
CA ASN A 94 5.95 10.02 7.50
C ASN A 94 4.87 9.94 6.40
N ILE A 95 3.92 9.00 6.49
CA ILE A 95 2.79 8.91 5.57
C ILE A 95 1.92 10.16 5.65
N TRP A 96 1.60 10.62 6.85
CA TRP A 96 0.81 11.84 7.03
C TRP A 96 1.48 13.07 6.42
N LYS A 97 2.78 13.21 6.62
CA LYS A 97 3.56 14.32 6.04
C LYS A 97 3.48 14.33 4.52
N GLU A 98 3.68 13.18 3.89
CA GLU A 98 3.62 13.06 2.42
C GLU A 98 2.20 13.29 1.91
N LEU A 99 1.19 12.68 2.54
CA LEU A 99 -0.21 12.87 2.18
C LEU A 99 -0.63 14.34 2.25
N SER A 100 -0.29 15.03 3.36
CA SER A 100 -0.67 16.43 3.55
C SER A 100 -0.01 17.35 2.51
N ALA A 101 1.24 17.09 2.14
CA ALA A 101 1.93 17.82 1.07
C ALA A 101 1.27 17.56 -0.29
N THR A 102 0.92 16.31 -0.59
CA THR A 102 0.23 15.92 -1.83
C THR A 102 -1.16 16.59 -1.93
N ILE A 103 -1.96 16.55 -0.87
CA ILE A 103 -3.27 17.21 -0.85
C ILE A 103 -3.12 18.71 -1.08
N GLN A 104 -2.13 19.37 -0.45
CA GLN A 104 -1.90 20.79 -0.65
C GLN A 104 -1.51 21.12 -2.09
N THR A 105 -0.69 20.28 -2.72
CA THR A 105 -0.30 20.41 -4.12
C THR A 105 -1.53 20.34 -5.05
N TYR A 106 -2.41 19.37 -4.84
CA TYR A 106 -3.64 19.24 -5.63
C TYR A 106 -4.64 20.38 -5.39
N LYS A 107 -4.75 20.84 -4.14
CA LYS A 107 -5.57 22.03 -3.86
C LYS A 107 -5.09 23.26 -4.63
N ASN A 108 -3.78 23.50 -4.69
CA ASN A 108 -3.20 24.62 -5.43
C ASN A 108 -3.46 24.50 -6.95
N GLN A 109 -3.60 23.28 -7.46
CA GLN A 109 -3.92 22.98 -8.85
C GLN A 109 -5.43 22.93 -9.12
N GLN A 110 -6.28 23.17 -8.13
CA GLN A 110 -7.75 23.06 -8.20
C GLN A 110 -8.24 21.66 -8.60
N ILE A 111 -7.53 20.61 -8.20
CA ILE A 111 -7.87 19.22 -8.42
C ILE A 111 -8.66 18.70 -7.22
N GLU A 112 -9.81 18.07 -7.48
CA GLU A 112 -10.61 17.39 -6.44
C GLU A 112 -9.88 16.14 -5.96
N VAL A 113 -9.71 15.99 -4.65
CA VAL A 113 -9.06 14.82 -4.05
C VAL A 113 -10.08 14.01 -3.26
N ARG A 114 -10.17 12.70 -3.54
CA ARG A 114 -10.93 11.71 -2.78
C ARG A 114 -9.99 10.79 -2.05
N LEU A 115 -10.20 10.61 -0.76
CA LEU A 115 -9.28 9.91 0.14
C LEU A 115 -9.87 8.57 0.57
N TYR A 116 -9.06 7.52 0.43
CA TYR A 116 -9.34 6.15 0.84
C TYR A 116 -8.29 5.71 1.86
N PRO A 117 -8.48 6.03 3.16
CA PRO A 117 -7.52 5.63 4.18
C PRO A 117 -7.65 4.14 4.50
N ILE A 118 -6.52 3.45 4.51
CA ILE A 118 -6.35 2.08 4.97
C ILE A 118 -5.47 2.13 6.23
N GLY A 119 -6.07 1.90 7.39
CA GLY A 119 -5.46 2.01 8.71
C GLY A 119 -6.09 3.13 9.56
N LYS A 120 -6.38 2.80 10.82
CA LYS A 120 -7.06 3.73 11.74
C LYS A 120 -6.27 5.01 12.00
N LYS A 121 -4.92 4.92 12.07
CA LYS A 121 -4.09 6.08 12.42
C LYS A 121 -4.17 7.19 11.38
N ILE A 122 -4.17 6.83 10.10
CA ILE A 122 -4.31 7.84 9.04
C ILE A 122 -5.74 8.40 8.95
N ALA A 123 -6.75 7.56 9.20
CA ALA A 123 -8.14 8.01 9.28
C ALA A 123 -8.35 9.02 10.44
N ASP A 124 -7.74 8.76 11.61
CA ASP A 124 -7.76 9.68 12.75
C ASP A 124 -7.13 11.04 12.41
N GLU A 125 -5.97 11.04 11.71
CA GLU A 125 -5.31 12.29 11.30
C GLU A 125 -6.12 13.07 10.25
N LEU A 126 -6.72 12.37 9.28
CA LEU A 126 -7.63 13.00 8.30
C LEU A 126 -8.85 13.63 8.97
N HIS A 127 -9.46 12.92 9.93
CA HIS A 127 -10.59 13.42 10.69
C HIS A 127 -10.22 14.68 11.49
N LYS A 128 -9.08 14.67 12.20
CA LYS A 128 -8.59 15.84 12.95
C LYS A 128 -8.32 17.04 12.04
N ALA A 129 -7.83 16.78 10.83
CA ALA A 129 -7.57 17.83 9.85
C ALA A 129 -8.82 18.31 9.09
N GLY A 130 -9.99 17.71 9.36
CA GLY A 130 -11.28 18.12 8.76
C GLY A 130 -11.46 17.66 7.31
N TYR A 131 -10.75 16.62 6.86
CA TYR A 131 -10.93 16.04 5.54
C TYR A 131 -12.04 15.00 5.51
N SER A 132 -12.84 15.01 4.42
CA SER A 132 -13.79 13.94 4.11
C SER A 132 -13.06 12.77 3.47
N PHE A 133 -13.41 11.54 3.85
CA PHE A 133 -12.82 10.33 3.30
C PHE A 133 -13.83 9.17 3.34
N ASP A 134 -13.55 8.14 2.55
CA ASP A 134 -14.31 6.89 2.54
C ASP A 134 -13.89 6.00 3.73
N THR A 135 -14.86 5.48 4.48
CA THR A 135 -14.62 4.71 5.72
C THR A 135 -14.60 3.20 5.53
N ASP A 136 -15.04 2.71 4.37
CA ASP A 136 -15.31 1.29 4.13
C ASP A 136 -14.06 0.40 4.24
N PHE A 137 -12.88 0.99 3.97
CA PHE A 137 -11.62 0.24 3.88
C PHE A 137 -10.64 0.49 5.02
N VAL A 138 -11.02 1.26 6.04
CA VAL A 138 -10.11 1.66 7.14
C VAL A 138 -9.50 0.46 7.87
N THR A 139 -10.24 -0.63 8.02
CA THR A 139 -9.84 -1.78 8.84
C THR A 139 -9.17 -2.92 8.08
N ILE A 140 -9.17 -2.89 6.74
CA ILE A 140 -8.63 -4.00 5.93
C ILE A 140 -7.13 -4.25 6.14
N GLY A 141 -6.38 -3.22 6.55
CA GLY A 141 -4.95 -3.34 6.86
C GLY A 141 -4.63 -4.11 8.14
N GLU A 142 -5.63 -4.41 9.01
CA GLU A 142 -5.40 -5.15 10.25
C GLU A 142 -5.16 -6.65 10.01
N LYS A 143 -5.83 -7.20 9.01
CA LYS A 143 -5.67 -8.58 8.56
C LYS A 143 -5.65 -8.61 7.03
N PRO A 144 -4.49 -8.38 6.42
CA PRO A 144 -4.37 -8.41 4.97
C PRO A 144 -4.86 -9.74 4.40
N SER A 145 -5.85 -9.70 3.52
CA SER A 145 -6.36 -10.85 2.79
C SER A 145 -6.51 -10.49 1.32
N TYR A 146 -6.40 -11.49 0.45
CA TYR A 146 -6.60 -11.26 -0.98
C TYR A 146 -8.02 -10.77 -1.29
N GLU A 147 -9.02 -11.27 -0.59
CA GLU A 147 -10.42 -10.87 -0.76
C GLU A 147 -10.64 -9.38 -0.43
N SER A 148 -10.07 -8.90 0.69
CA SER A 148 -10.15 -7.49 1.06
C SER A 148 -9.40 -6.59 0.07
N ALA A 149 -8.26 -7.06 -0.46
CA ALA A 149 -7.52 -6.38 -1.51
C ALA A 149 -8.34 -6.26 -2.80
N VAL A 150 -8.99 -7.34 -3.21
CA VAL A 150 -9.87 -7.35 -4.40
C VAL A 150 -11.05 -6.38 -4.22
N SER A 151 -11.64 -6.32 -3.03
CA SER A 151 -12.75 -5.38 -2.76
C SER A 151 -12.31 -3.93 -2.93
N LEU A 152 -11.17 -3.54 -2.36
CA LEU A 152 -10.60 -2.20 -2.53
C LEU A 152 -10.21 -1.93 -3.99
N ALA A 153 -9.52 -2.87 -4.64
CA ALA A 153 -9.09 -2.73 -6.02
C ALA A 153 -10.29 -2.52 -6.97
N ASN A 154 -11.35 -3.32 -6.81
CA ASN A 154 -12.58 -3.17 -7.60
C ASN A 154 -13.22 -1.80 -7.40
N ARG A 155 -13.24 -1.28 -6.15
CA ARG A 155 -13.74 0.07 -5.88
C ARG A 155 -12.91 1.14 -6.59
N LEU A 156 -11.58 1.05 -6.54
CA LEU A 156 -10.69 1.99 -7.20
C LEU A 156 -10.79 1.91 -8.74
N MET A 157 -10.88 0.71 -9.29
CA MET A 157 -11.11 0.48 -10.72
C MET A 157 -12.45 1.06 -11.18
N GLU A 158 -13.52 0.83 -10.43
CA GLU A 158 -14.84 1.40 -10.71
C GLU A 158 -14.81 2.93 -10.77
N LEU A 159 -14.14 3.59 -9.81
CA LEU A 159 -14.01 5.06 -9.80
C LEU A 159 -13.34 5.58 -11.07
N PHE A 160 -12.31 4.89 -11.54
CA PHE A 160 -11.58 5.27 -12.73
C PHE A 160 -12.40 5.03 -13.99
N VAL A 161 -12.96 3.83 -14.18
CA VAL A 161 -13.74 3.47 -15.37
C VAL A 161 -15.01 4.32 -15.50
N THR A 162 -15.67 4.65 -14.37
CA THR A 162 -16.88 5.50 -14.37
C THR A 162 -16.58 7.01 -14.48
N GLY A 163 -15.32 7.43 -14.57
CA GLY A 163 -14.95 8.85 -14.64
C GLY A 163 -15.18 9.62 -13.33
N LYS A 164 -15.37 8.93 -12.22
CA LYS A 164 -15.44 9.54 -10.88
C LYS A 164 -14.06 9.93 -10.36
N ALA A 165 -13.00 9.35 -10.91
CA ALA A 165 -11.60 9.73 -10.74
C ALA A 165 -10.88 9.63 -12.09
N ASP A 166 -10.09 10.64 -12.44
CA ASP A 166 -9.26 10.66 -13.65
C ASP A 166 -7.90 10.00 -13.42
N ARG A 167 -7.49 9.91 -12.16
CA ARG A 167 -6.27 9.25 -11.72
C ARG A 167 -6.50 8.59 -10.36
N VAL A 168 -5.89 7.44 -10.16
CA VAL A 168 -5.86 6.75 -8.86
C VAL A 168 -4.40 6.59 -8.45
N GLU A 169 -4.10 6.99 -7.23
CA GLU A 169 -2.75 6.97 -6.67
C GLU A 169 -2.71 6.17 -5.38
N LEU A 170 -1.58 5.53 -5.13
CA LEU A 170 -1.31 4.74 -3.94
C LEU A 170 -0.16 5.38 -3.16
N LEU A 171 -0.37 5.60 -1.87
CA LEU A 171 0.62 6.13 -0.95
C LEU A 171 0.84 5.11 0.16
N TYR A 172 2.04 4.54 0.24
CA TYR A 172 2.36 3.44 1.14
C TYR A 172 3.84 3.41 1.52
N HIS A 173 4.20 2.57 2.49
CA HIS A 173 5.61 2.25 2.75
C HIS A 173 6.01 1.00 1.98
N HIS A 174 6.97 1.14 1.10
CA HIS A 174 7.62 0.01 0.46
C HIS A 174 8.70 -0.57 1.37
N PHE A 175 8.58 -1.87 1.66
CA PHE A 175 9.57 -2.63 2.42
C PHE A 175 10.74 -3.01 1.51
N LYS A 176 11.86 -2.29 1.59
CA LYS A 176 13.06 -2.59 0.81
C LYS A 176 13.93 -3.62 1.51
N ASN A 177 14.18 -3.45 2.80
CA ASN A 177 14.91 -4.36 3.66
C ASN A 177 14.69 -4.00 5.14
N MET A 178 15.27 -4.77 6.06
CA MET A 178 15.11 -4.55 7.50
C MET A 178 15.59 -3.17 7.98
N ALA A 179 16.49 -2.52 7.28
CA ALA A 179 17.05 -1.21 7.66
C ALA A 179 16.38 -0.04 6.94
N THR A 180 15.70 -0.29 5.81
CA THR A 180 15.22 0.78 4.94
C THR A 180 13.78 0.54 4.50
N GLN A 181 12.94 1.51 4.81
CA GLN A 181 11.55 1.59 4.34
C GLN A 181 11.37 2.96 3.71
N VAL A 182 10.75 2.99 2.56
CA VAL A 182 10.59 4.20 1.76
C VAL A 182 9.11 4.50 1.60
N VAL A 183 8.71 5.73 1.94
CA VAL A 183 7.38 6.22 1.57
C VAL A 183 7.33 6.32 0.06
N THR A 184 6.42 5.60 -0.54
CA THR A 184 6.27 5.50 -1.98
C THR A 184 4.92 6.06 -2.39
N HIS A 185 4.95 6.97 -3.35
CA HIS A 185 3.78 7.54 -4.01
C HIS A 185 3.78 7.07 -5.45
N LYS A 186 2.80 6.28 -5.85
CA LYS A 186 2.74 5.62 -7.16
C LYS A 186 1.38 5.82 -7.80
N THR A 187 1.36 6.11 -9.11
CA THR A 187 0.13 6.04 -9.91
C THR A 187 -0.30 4.59 -10.05
N TYR A 188 -1.56 4.32 -9.75
CA TYR A 188 -2.18 3.01 -9.90
C TYR A 188 -2.98 2.91 -11.19
N LEU A 189 -3.73 3.95 -11.51
CA LEU A 189 -4.48 4.13 -12.75
C LEU A 189 -4.35 5.58 -13.24
N PRO A 190 -4.19 5.80 -14.55
CA PRO A 190 -4.10 4.81 -15.62
C PRO A 190 -2.82 3.98 -15.55
N LEU A 191 -2.89 2.75 -16.05
CA LEU A 191 -1.70 1.90 -16.22
C LEU A 191 -0.78 2.51 -17.27
N SER A 192 0.51 2.67 -16.94
CA SER A 192 1.54 3.10 -17.88
C SER A 192 2.57 1.99 -18.10
N LEU A 193 3.02 1.82 -19.33
CA LEU A 193 4.05 0.84 -19.70
C LEU A 193 5.42 1.12 -19.04
N SER A 194 5.64 2.38 -18.62
CA SER A 194 6.91 2.84 -18.03
C SER A 194 7.12 2.41 -16.58
N ASP A 195 6.05 2.00 -15.87
CA ASP A 195 6.11 1.66 -14.45
C ASP A 195 6.57 0.23 -14.18
N THR A 196 6.78 -0.53 -15.22
CA THR A 196 7.31 -1.89 -15.14
C THR A 196 8.70 -1.89 -15.76
N GLU A 197 9.73 -2.19 -14.96
CA GLU A 197 11.09 -2.40 -15.45
C GLU A 197 11.02 -3.28 -16.70
N ALA A 198 11.54 -2.75 -17.81
CA ALA A 198 11.48 -3.40 -19.10
C ALA A 198 12.02 -4.83 -18.96
N ALA A 199 11.14 -5.81 -19.18
CA ALA A 199 11.57 -7.19 -19.23
C ALA A 199 12.56 -7.30 -20.40
N GLU A 200 13.83 -7.56 -20.09
CA GLU A 200 14.92 -7.72 -21.05
C GLU A 200 14.73 -8.93 -22.01
N THR A 201 13.62 -9.63 -21.90
CA THR A 201 13.30 -10.77 -22.76
C THR A 201 11.90 -10.64 -23.32
N ALA A 202 11.80 -10.16 -24.57
CA ALA A 202 10.63 -10.42 -25.40
C ALA A 202 10.54 -11.93 -25.60
N THR A 203 9.77 -12.60 -24.76
CA THR A 203 9.48 -14.02 -24.91
C THR A 203 8.31 -14.13 -25.88
N ASP A 204 8.48 -14.82 -26.99
CA ASP A 204 7.39 -15.12 -27.93
C ASP A 204 6.40 -16.07 -27.24
N TYR A 205 5.32 -15.51 -26.71
CA TYR A 205 4.23 -16.30 -26.14
C TYR A 205 3.23 -16.71 -27.21
N ILE A 206 2.79 -17.96 -27.20
CA ILE A 206 1.61 -18.40 -27.94
C ILE A 206 0.39 -17.99 -27.12
N LEU A 207 -0.45 -17.12 -27.68
CA LEU A 207 -1.58 -16.54 -26.99
C LEU A 207 -2.88 -17.26 -27.36
N GLU A 208 -3.56 -17.82 -26.36
CA GLU A 208 -4.86 -18.47 -26.53
C GLU A 208 -5.86 -17.94 -25.48
N PRO A 209 -7.09 -17.58 -25.85
CA PRO A 209 -7.68 -17.59 -27.21
C PRO A 209 -7.30 -16.37 -28.05
N SER A 210 -7.00 -15.22 -27.43
CA SER A 210 -6.54 -13.98 -28.10
C SER A 210 -5.81 -13.08 -27.09
N ALA A 211 -4.98 -12.17 -27.60
CA ALA A 211 -4.29 -11.17 -26.79
C ALA A 211 -5.28 -10.24 -26.06
N GLU A 212 -6.37 -9.84 -26.71
CA GLU A 212 -7.41 -8.98 -26.13
C GLU A 212 -8.12 -9.67 -24.96
N GLU A 213 -8.55 -10.92 -25.10
CA GLU A 213 -9.22 -11.64 -24.03
C GLU A 213 -8.28 -11.87 -22.84
N LEU A 214 -7.02 -12.19 -23.12
CA LEU A 214 -6.00 -12.32 -22.07
C LEU A 214 -5.78 -11.00 -21.32
N ARG A 215 -5.68 -9.87 -22.02
CA ARG A 215 -5.56 -8.55 -21.41
C ARG A 215 -6.74 -8.26 -20.49
N ASN A 216 -7.96 -8.43 -20.98
CA ASN A 216 -9.18 -8.18 -20.22
C ASN A 216 -9.28 -9.04 -18.94
N ARG A 217 -8.68 -10.21 -18.93
CA ARG A 217 -8.59 -11.09 -17.75
C ARG A 217 -7.41 -10.77 -16.84
N LEU A 218 -6.27 -10.38 -17.40
CA LEU A 218 -5.03 -10.22 -16.63
C LEU A 218 -4.88 -8.84 -16.00
N PHE A 219 -5.36 -7.75 -16.62
CA PHE A 219 -5.31 -6.43 -16.03
C PHE A 219 -6.00 -6.34 -14.66
N PRO A 220 -7.26 -6.77 -14.50
CA PRO A 220 -7.87 -6.77 -13.17
C PRO A 220 -7.12 -7.63 -12.15
N LYS A 221 -6.54 -8.77 -12.59
CA LYS A 221 -5.73 -9.63 -11.72
C LYS A 221 -4.45 -8.94 -11.26
N LEU A 222 -3.75 -8.25 -12.16
CA LEU A 222 -2.55 -7.49 -11.81
C LEU A 222 -2.89 -6.37 -10.84
N LEU A 223 -3.95 -5.62 -11.10
CA LEU A 223 -4.41 -4.54 -10.25
C LEU A 223 -4.78 -5.07 -8.86
N ASN A 224 -5.56 -6.15 -8.76
CA ASN A 224 -5.88 -6.79 -7.49
C ASN A 224 -4.63 -7.24 -6.73
N LEU A 225 -3.69 -7.83 -7.44
CA LEU A 225 -2.44 -8.31 -6.85
C LEU A 225 -1.55 -7.15 -6.37
N THR A 226 -1.53 -6.05 -7.08
CA THR A 226 -0.80 -4.83 -6.68
C THR A 226 -1.31 -4.31 -5.34
N ILE A 227 -2.62 -4.19 -5.15
CA ILE A 227 -3.21 -3.78 -3.86
C ILE A 227 -2.87 -4.79 -2.76
N TYR A 228 -2.96 -6.09 -3.05
CA TYR A 228 -2.62 -7.13 -2.08
C TYR A 228 -1.14 -7.07 -1.65
N THR A 229 -0.24 -6.91 -2.61
CA THR A 229 1.20 -6.75 -2.34
C THR A 229 1.47 -5.54 -1.46
N ILE A 230 0.82 -4.41 -1.73
CA ILE A 230 0.97 -3.19 -0.93
C ILE A 230 0.41 -3.36 0.49
N LEU A 231 -0.70 -4.09 0.67
CA LEU A 231 -1.21 -4.42 2.01
C LEU A 231 -0.19 -5.27 2.80
N LEU A 232 0.44 -6.25 2.15
CA LEU A 232 1.48 -7.07 2.76
C LEU A 232 2.73 -6.25 3.08
N ASP A 233 3.21 -5.43 2.15
CA ASP A 233 4.35 -4.53 2.34
C ASP A 233 4.13 -3.59 3.52
N THR A 234 2.97 -2.95 3.58
CA THR A 234 2.60 -2.03 4.67
C THR A 234 2.55 -2.74 6.01
N SER A 235 1.99 -3.95 6.04
CA SER A 235 1.92 -4.78 7.25
C SER A 235 3.32 -5.18 7.73
N THR A 236 4.17 -5.65 6.82
CA THR A 236 5.56 -6.04 7.09
C THR A 236 6.38 -4.86 7.59
N ALA A 237 6.26 -3.71 6.93
CA ALA A 237 6.94 -2.48 7.31
C ALA A 237 6.51 -1.98 8.71
N CYS A 238 5.22 -2.05 9.03
CA CYS A 238 4.72 -1.70 10.36
C CYS A 238 5.24 -2.64 11.44
N LEU A 239 5.27 -3.96 11.19
CA LEU A 239 5.75 -4.96 12.14
C LEU A 239 7.24 -4.81 12.44
N LEU A 240 8.02 -4.37 11.48
CA LEU A 240 9.45 -4.11 11.68
C LEU A 240 9.67 -3.03 12.73
N TYR A 241 9.01 -1.88 12.62
CA TYR A 241 9.11 -0.81 13.63
C TYR A 241 8.69 -1.29 15.03
N THR A 242 7.70 -2.18 15.10
CA THR A 242 7.23 -2.74 16.39
C THR A 242 8.20 -3.77 16.96
N SER A 243 9.02 -4.43 16.15
CA SER A 243 10.00 -5.41 16.60
C SER A 243 11.29 -4.77 17.08
N ASP A 244 11.61 -3.56 16.63
CA ASP A 244 12.81 -2.81 17.05
C ASP A 244 12.58 -1.91 18.28
N ALA A 245 11.34 -1.76 18.71
CA ALA A 245 10.97 -1.04 19.93
C ALA A 245 11.15 -1.93 21.17
#